data_b23a1200697e0c1448a44c69fe9d00ab
#
_entry.id   b23a1200697e0c1448a44c69fe9d00ab
#
_cell.length_a   1.000
_cell.length_b   1.000
_cell.length_c   1.000
_cell.angle_alpha   90.00
_cell.angle_beta   90.00
_cell.angle_gamma   90.00
#
_symmetry.space_group_name_H-M   'P 1'
#
loop_
_entity.id
_entity.type
_entity.pdbx_description
1 polymer ?
#
loop_
_entity_poly.entity_id
_entity_poly.type
_entity_poly.pdbx_seq_one_letter_code
_entity_poly.pdbx_strand_id
1 'polypeptide(L)'
;SGISLSDVTILRAQGGQQAAMVTKDGKPNGRFAASMVDEAGMEKLLTFARNKAAALADEIYAGEIDDSPVERETFNACQNCEYSAICVFDPLRKPRRRLTAKRLEDLT
;
A
#
# COMPACT_ATOMS: atom_id res chain seq x y z
N SER A 1 5.93 4.30 -8.53
CA SER A 1 6.41 3.28 -7.61
C SER A 1 5.34 2.24 -7.35
N GLY A 2 5.72 1.08 -6.94
CA GLY A 2 4.81 -0.03 -6.67
C GLY A 2 5.60 -1.24 -6.21
N ILE A 3 4.92 -2.36 -6.02
CA ILE A 3 5.54 -3.62 -5.67
C ILE A 3 5.52 -4.52 -6.90
N SER A 4 6.66 -5.09 -7.26
CA SER A 4 6.82 -5.96 -8.43
C SER A 4 7.28 -7.36 -8.01
N LEU A 5 6.85 -8.35 -8.78
CA LEU A 5 7.37 -9.70 -8.63
C LEU A 5 8.84 -9.72 -9.06
N SER A 6 9.69 -10.45 -8.33
CA SER A 6 11.12 -10.54 -8.58
C SER A 6 11.51 -11.50 -9.74
N ASP A 7 10.55 -12.01 -10.48
CA ASP A 7 10.80 -12.85 -11.64
C ASP A 7 11.42 -12.04 -12.79
N VAL A 8 12.67 -12.37 -13.15
CA VAL A 8 13.44 -11.66 -14.18
C VAL A 8 12.77 -11.72 -15.56
N THR A 9 12.16 -12.83 -15.91
CA THR A 9 11.47 -12.99 -17.19
C THR A 9 10.28 -12.05 -17.29
N ILE A 10 9.49 -11.97 -16.24
CA ILE A 10 8.34 -11.07 -16.16
C ILE A 10 8.78 -9.61 -16.17
N LEU A 11 9.79 -9.24 -15.40
CA LEU A 11 10.32 -7.86 -15.34
C LEU A 11 10.83 -7.40 -16.71
N ARG A 12 11.53 -8.26 -17.45
CA ARG A 12 11.98 -7.96 -18.82
C ARG A 12 10.83 -7.83 -19.81
N ALA A 13 9.82 -8.69 -19.69
CA ALA A 13 8.66 -8.66 -20.57
C ALA A 13 7.81 -7.40 -20.38
N GLN A 14 7.76 -6.84 -19.17
CA GLN A 14 7.05 -5.60 -18.88
C GLN A 14 7.72 -4.37 -19.50
N GLY A 15 9.04 -4.42 -19.73
CA GLY A 15 9.80 -3.32 -20.33
C GLY A 15 9.88 -2.07 -19.45
N GLY A 16 10.32 -0.97 -20.03
CA GLY A 16 10.35 0.33 -19.33
C GLY A 16 11.12 0.32 -18.01
N GLN A 17 10.52 0.91 -16.99
CA GLN A 17 11.12 1.00 -15.65
C GLN A 17 11.31 -0.38 -15.01
N GLN A 18 10.42 -1.30 -15.28
CA GLN A 18 10.51 -2.67 -14.78
C GLN A 18 11.72 -3.43 -15.35
N ALA A 19 12.06 -3.19 -16.61
CA ALA A 19 13.27 -3.75 -17.21
C ALA A 19 14.56 -3.25 -16.54
N ALA A 20 14.57 -2.02 -16.02
CA ALA A 20 15.70 -1.46 -15.26
C ALA A 20 15.91 -2.12 -13.89
N MET A 21 14.92 -2.86 -13.39
CA MET A 21 15.03 -3.62 -12.14
C MET A 21 15.89 -4.88 -12.28
N VAL A 22 16.29 -5.21 -13.51
CA VAL A 22 17.14 -6.37 -13.81
C VAL A 22 18.55 -5.88 -14.16
N THR A 23 19.57 -6.51 -13.56
CA THR A 23 20.97 -6.23 -13.89
C THR A 23 21.35 -6.82 -15.26
N LYS A 24 22.50 -6.41 -15.80
CA LYS A 24 23.06 -6.97 -17.04
C LYS A 24 23.27 -8.49 -16.95
N ASP A 25 23.55 -8.99 -15.76
CA ASP A 25 23.78 -10.41 -15.48
C ASP A 25 22.48 -11.22 -15.33
N GLY A 26 21.32 -10.59 -15.52
CA GLY A 26 20.03 -11.25 -15.41
C GLY A 26 19.53 -11.47 -13.99
N LYS A 27 20.12 -10.79 -13.00
CA LYS A 27 19.70 -10.84 -11.60
C LYS A 27 18.84 -9.64 -11.23
N PRO A 28 17.93 -9.77 -10.24
CA PRO A 28 17.22 -8.62 -9.73
C PRO A 28 18.17 -7.53 -9.23
N ASN A 29 17.91 -6.29 -9.60
CA ASN A 29 18.74 -5.17 -9.17
C ASN A 29 18.47 -4.83 -7.70
N GLY A 30 19.49 -4.93 -6.86
CA GLY A 30 19.38 -4.64 -5.41
C GLY A 30 18.89 -3.24 -5.08
N ARG A 31 19.04 -2.28 -5.99
CA ARG A 31 18.50 -0.92 -5.87
C ARG A 31 16.99 -0.90 -5.72
N PHE A 32 16.31 -1.88 -6.28
CA PHE A 32 14.85 -2.00 -6.24
C PHE A 32 14.36 -3.11 -5.31
N ALA A 33 15.25 -3.68 -4.49
CA ALA A 33 14.92 -4.82 -3.62
C ALA A 33 13.72 -4.57 -2.71
N ALA A 34 13.56 -3.34 -2.21
CA ALA A 34 12.42 -2.96 -1.37
C ALA A 34 11.06 -2.97 -2.10
N SER A 35 11.09 -2.93 -3.44
CA SER A 35 9.89 -2.95 -4.29
C SER A 35 9.67 -4.31 -4.96
N MET A 36 10.47 -5.32 -4.63
CA MET A 36 10.38 -6.65 -5.21
C MET A 36 10.00 -7.69 -4.14
N VAL A 37 9.18 -8.62 -4.55
CA VAL A 37 8.80 -9.78 -3.74
C VAL A 37 8.90 -11.04 -4.61
N ASP A 38 9.14 -12.19 -3.98
CA ASP A 38 9.06 -13.47 -4.64
C ASP A 38 7.59 -13.88 -4.87
N GLU A 39 7.37 -15.03 -5.49
CA GLU A 39 6.04 -15.53 -5.80
C GLU A 39 5.20 -15.73 -4.52
N ALA A 40 5.78 -16.34 -3.48
CA ALA A 40 5.11 -16.55 -2.20
C ALA A 40 4.77 -15.21 -1.51
N GLY A 41 5.68 -14.24 -1.57
CA GLY A 41 5.46 -12.90 -1.03
C GLY A 41 4.37 -12.14 -1.78
N MET A 42 4.30 -12.26 -3.10
CA MET A 42 3.25 -11.67 -3.91
C MET A 42 1.89 -12.29 -3.60
N GLU A 43 1.80 -13.60 -3.47
CA GLU A 43 0.58 -14.30 -3.09
C GLU A 43 0.09 -13.86 -1.72
N LYS A 44 0.98 -13.78 -0.75
CA LYS A 44 0.66 -13.28 0.60
C LYS A 44 0.13 -11.84 0.57
N LEU A 45 0.76 -10.98 -0.21
CA LEU A 45 0.35 -9.59 -0.36
C LEU A 45 -1.03 -9.47 -1.01
N LEU A 46 -1.29 -10.23 -2.07
CA LEU A 46 -2.59 -10.24 -2.75
C LEU A 46 -3.69 -10.79 -1.85
N THR A 47 -3.41 -11.83 -1.08
CA THR A 47 -4.35 -12.40 -0.10
C THR A 47 -4.68 -11.37 0.99
N PHE A 48 -3.67 -10.70 1.51
CA PHE A 48 -3.86 -9.61 2.48
C PHE A 48 -4.72 -8.48 1.91
N ALA A 49 -4.43 -8.03 0.70
CA ALA A 49 -5.18 -6.95 0.04
C ALA A 49 -6.64 -7.35 -0.20
N ARG A 50 -6.88 -8.58 -0.63
CA ARG A 50 -8.23 -9.13 -0.83
C ARG A 50 -9.02 -9.21 0.46
N ASN A 51 -8.40 -9.73 1.52
CA ASN A 51 -9.03 -9.84 2.84
C ASN A 51 -9.33 -8.45 3.42
N LYS A 52 -8.42 -7.50 3.25
CA LYS A 52 -8.60 -6.11 3.69
C LYS A 52 -9.75 -5.43 2.94
N ALA A 53 -9.82 -5.62 1.64
CA ALA A 53 -10.92 -5.09 0.83
C ALA A 53 -12.28 -5.68 1.25
N ALA A 54 -12.33 -6.97 1.51
CA ALA A 54 -13.55 -7.63 2.02
C ALA A 54 -13.98 -7.07 3.39
N ALA A 55 -13.04 -6.92 4.31
CA ALA A 55 -13.32 -6.35 5.63
C ALA A 55 -13.86 -4.90 5.53
N LEU A 56 -13.25 -4.07 4.67
CA LEU A 56 -13.72 -2.71 4.43
C LEU A 56 -15.12 -2.68 3.81
N ALA A 57 -15.42 -3.60 2.89
CA ALA A 57 -16.75 -3.74 2.32
C ALA A 57 -17.80 -4.11 3.38
N ASP A 58 -17.46 -4.99 4.31
CA ASP A 58 -18.34 -5.37 5.43
C ASP A 58 -18.60 -4.17 6.35
N GLU A 59 -17.58 -3.36 6.65
CA GLU A 59 -17.73 -2.13 7.43
C GLU A 59 -18.70 -1.14 6.75
N ILE A 60 -18.55 -0.94 5.45
CA ILE A 60 -19.44 -0.08 4.66
C ILE A 60 -20.87 -0.62 4.69
N TYR A 61 -21.04 -1.92 4.50
CA TYR A 61 -22.34 -2.55 4.49
C TYR A 61 -23.04 -2.51 5.87
N ALA A 62 -22.24 -2.53 6.94
CA ALA A 62 -22.73 -2.36 8.31
C ALA A 62 -23.10 -0.91 8.66
N GLY A 63 -22.84 0.06 7.76
CA GLY A 63 -23.13 1.47 7.98
C GLY A 63 -22.09 2.20 8.81
N GLU A 64 -20.84 1.72 8.84
CA GLU A 64 -19.75 2.39 9.54
C GLU A 64 -19.40 3.69 8.83
N ILE A 65 -19.61 4.82 9.50
CA ILE A 65 -19.40 6.17 8.96
C ILE A 65 -18.51 7.02 9.87
N ASP A 66 -17.73 6.40 10.73
CA ASP A 66 -16.87 7.12 11.66
C ASP A 66 -15.83 7.98 10.93
N ASP A 67 -15.72 9.23 11.31
CA ASP A 67 -14.73 10.17 10.80
C ASP A 67 -13.36 9.89 11.43
N SER A 68 -12.64 8.96 10.85
CA SER A 68 -11.36 8.47 11.36
C SER A 68 -10.26 8.59 10.28
N PRO A 69 -9.90 9.83 9.88
CA PRO A 69 -8.90 10.03 8.84
C PRO A 69 -7.52 9.52 9.26
N VAL A 70 -6.75 9.09 8.27
CA VAL A 70 -5.42 8.53 8.50
C VAL A 70 -4.34 9.60 8.45
N GLU A 71 -3.27 9.37 9.21
CA GLU A 71 -2.03 10.14 9.11
C GLU A 71 -0.83 9.20 9.09
N ARG A 72 0.23 9.63 8.44
CA ARG A 72 1.51 8.95 8.38
C ARG A 72 2.62 9.99 8.28
N GLU A 73 3.56 9.96 9.20
CA GLU A 73 4.73 10.87 9.23
C GLU A 73 4.46 12.30 8.73
N THR A 74 4.63 12.53 7.41
CA THR A 74 4.47 13.84 6.77
C THR A 74 3.15 14.00 6.01
N PHE A 75 2.28 12.99 6.01
CA PHE A 75 1.03 12.99 5.26
C PHE A 75 -0.17 12.74 6.17
N ASN A 76 -1.25 13.47 5.93
CA ASN A 76 -2.56 13.13 6.47
C ASN A 76 -3.66 13.27 5.40
N ALA A 77 -4.73 12.53 5.56
CA ALA A 77 -5.82 12.49 4.59
C ALA A 77 -6.55 13.84 4.42
N CYS A 78 -6.39 14.77 5.37
CA CYS A 78 -7.07 16.05 5.34
C CYS A 78 -6.35 17.13 4.54
N GLN A 79 -5.05 16.97 4.25
CA GLN A 79 -4.21 18.01 3.64
C GLN A 79 -4.73 18.50 2.29
N ASN A 80 -5.21 17.59 1.45
CA ASN A 80 -5.70 17.89 0.10
C ASN A 80 -7.14 17.44 -0.09
N CYS A 81 -7.92 17.42 1.00
CA CYS A 81 -9.31 16.97 0.95
C CYS A 81 -10.23 18.08 0.40
N GLU A 82 -10.97 17.77 -0.65
CA GLU A 82 -11.95 18.69 -1.25
C GLU A 82 -13.09 19.07 -0.31
N TYR A 83 -13.36 18.25 0.69
CA TYR A 83 -14.46 18.42 1.64
C TYR A 83 -14.05 19.08 2.95
N SER A 84 -12.82 19.60 3.04
CA SER A 84 -12.30 20.22 4.28
C SER A 84 -13.15 21.36 4.80
N ALA A 85 -13.78 22.14 3.89
CA ALA A 85 -14.62 23.28 4.25
C ALA A 85 -15.96 22.89 4.90
N ILE A 86 -16.44 21.67 4.69
CA ILE A 86 -17.73 21.18 5.21
C ILE A 86 -17.58 20.03 6.18
N CYS A 87 -16.37 19.47 6.31
CA CYS A 87 -16.08 18.36 7.22
C CYS A 87 -16.01 18.86 8.66
N VAL A 88 -16.69 18.16 9.56
CA VAL A 88 -16.74 18.49 11.00
C VAL A 88 -15.62 17.82 11.81
N PHE A 89 -14.69 17.13 11.15
CA PHE A 89 -13.57 16.50 11.84
C PHE A 89 -12.68 17.55 12.51
N ASP A 90 -12.44 17.36 13.80
CA ASP A 90 -11.61 18.24 14.61
C ASP A 90 -10.47 17.41 15.25
N PRO A 91 -9.21 17.63 14.83
CA PRO A 91 -8.07 16.88 15.37
C PRO A 91 -7.78 17.16 16.85
N LEU A 92 -8.33 18.26 17.41
CA LEU A 92 -8.19 18.55 18.84
C LEU A 92 -9.14 17.71 19.70
N ARG A 93 -10.26 17.28 19.12
CA ARG A 93 -11.24 16.45 19.81
C ARG A 93 -11.00 14.96 19.62
N LYS A 94 -10.52 14.57 18.44
CA LYS A 94 -10.32 13.17 18.05
C LYS A 94 -9.02 13.05 17.24
N PRO A 95 -8.07 12.23 17.68
CA PRO A 95 -6.82 12.06 16.94
C PRO A 95 -7.06 11.32 15.63
N ARG A 96 -6.22 11.61 14.63
CA ARG A 96 -6.18 10.83 13.39
C ARG A 96 -5.64 9.43 13.66
N ARG A 97 -6.06 8.46 12.86
CA ARG A 97 -5.49 7.11 12.90
C ARG A 97 -4.07 7.12 12.34
N ARG A 98 -3.12 6.75 13.15
CA ARG A 98 -1.73 6.66 12.69
C ARG A 98 -1.48 5.35 11.96
N LEU A 99 -0.98 5.46 10.74
CA LEU A 99 -0.54 4.31 9.96
C LEU A 99 0.95 4.08 10.16
N THR A 100 1.30 2.85 10.51
CA THR A 100 2.69 2.41 10.60
C THR A 100 3.02 1.45 9.47
N ALA A 101 4.25 1.52 8.97
CA ALA A 101 4.72 0.57 7.98
C ALA A 101 4.74 -0.84 8.59
N LYS A 102 4.26 -1.80 7.80
CA LYS A 102 4.33 -3.23 8.15
C LYS A 102 5.30 -3.95 7.24
N ARG A 103 5.98 -4.95 7.76
CA ARG A 103 6.78 -5.86 6.95
C ARG A 103 5.87 -6.91 6.30
N LEU A 104 6.33 -7.47 5.19
CA LEU A 104 5.59 -8.52 4.48
C LEU A 104 5.30 -9.74 5.39
N GLU A 105 6.23 -10.10 6.26
CA GLU A 105 6.11 -11.19 7.22
C GLU A 105 5.03 -10.96 8.28
N ASP A 106 4.69 -9.69 8.55
CA ASP A 106 3.70 -9.28 9.56
C ASP A 106 2.27 -9.19 8.99
N LEU A 107 2.10 -9.44 7.71
CA LEU A 107 0.79 -9.42 7.07
C LEU A 107 0.01 -10.70 7.37
N THR A 108 -1.15 -10.53 7.91
CA THR A 108 -2.08 -11.62 8.24
C THR A 108 -3.44 -11.41 7.62
#